data_e67c2363ea39a4b0e2f0e8e3057a9a7a
#
_entry.id   e67c2363ea39a4b0e2f0e8e3057a9a7a
#
_cell.length_a   1.000
_cell.length_b   1.000
_cell.length_c   1.000
_cell.angle_alpha   90.00
_cell.angle_beta   90.00
_cell.angle_gamma   90.00
#
_symmetry.space_group_name_H-M   'P 1'
#
loop_
_entity.id
_entity.type
_entity.pdbx_description
1 polymer ?
#
loop_
_entity_poly.entity_id
_entity_poly.type
_entity_poly.pdbx_seq_one_letter_code
_entity_poly.pdbx_strand_id
1 'polypeptide(L)'
;MIPAYRKIFSIGSPYVPNLFKGRVEVTEKIDGSQFTFGLNNEKNLVMRSKGKDLFVEDPEKMVQQAIDYVVSIQEKIKNHFPPETFFYTEFLSIPKHNVLNYKRIPKNHLMGCILLPTIVY
;
A
#
# COMPACT_ATOMS: atom_id res chain seq x y z
N MET A 1 -6.75 2.26 -13.45
CA MET A 1 -7.28 2.49 -12.08
C MET A 1 -6.68 1.45 -11.13
N ILE A 2 -6.19 1.88 -9.98
CA ILE A 2 -5.67 0.96 -8.97
C ILE A 2 -6.84 0.29 -8.25
N PRO A 3 -6.90 -1.05 -8.18
CA PRO A 3 -7.93 -1.73 -7.42
C PRO A 3 -7.88 -1.37 -5.93
N ALA A 4 -9.03 -1.29 -5.30
CA ALA A 4 -9.08 -1.10 -3.85
C ALA A 4 -8.50 -2.31 -3.13
N TYR A 5 -7.85 -2.09 -1.98
CA TYR A 5 -7.41 -3.18 -1.14
C TYR A 5 -8.63 -3.95 -0.61
N ARG A 6 -8.48 -5.26 -0.50
CA ARG A 6 -9.55 -6.12 -0.01
C ARG A 6 -9.96 -5.72 1.40
N LYS A 7 -11.25 -5.80 1.69
CA LYS A 7 -11.76 -5.56 3.04
C LYS A 7 -11.17 -6.60 4.01
N ILE A 8 -10.64 -6.11 5.12
CA ILE A 8 -10.19 -6.95 6.23
C ILE A 8 -11.33 -7.02 7.24
N PHE A 9 -11.80 -8.23 7.52
CA PHE A 9 -12.89 -8.45 8.47
C PHE A 9 -12.36 -8.59 9.89
N SER A 10 -13.15 -8.15 10.86
CA SER A 10 -12.84 -8.32 12.27
C SER A 10 -12.92 -9.79 12.69
N ILE A 11 -12.16 -10.16 13.72
CA ILE A 11 -12.31 -11.47 14.39
C ILE A 11 -13.76 -11.62 14.85
N GLY A 12 -14.36 -12.78 14.58
CA GLY A 12 -15.75 -13.05 14.89
C GLY A 12 -16.76 -12.65 13.83
N SER A 13 -16.29 -12.03 12.73
CA SER A 13 -17.17 -11.74 11.60
C SER A 13 -17.73 -13.02 10.97
N PRO A 14 -19.03 -13.04 10.59
CA PRO A 14 -19.63 -14.19 9.91
C PRO A 14 -18.99 -14.49 8.55
N TYR A 15 -18.25 -13.54 7.95
CA TYR A 15 -17.55 -13.72 6.69
C TYR A 15 -16.22 -14.47 6.82
N VAL A 16 -15.73 -14.68 8.05
CA VAL A 16 -14.51 -15.46 8.34
C VAL A 16 -14.75 -16.45 9.48
N PRO A 17 -15.72 -17.37 9.33
CA PRO A 17 -16.18 -18.24 10.44
C PRO A 17 -15.13 -19.27 10.88
N ASN A 18 -14.18 -19.60 10.02
CA ASN A 18 -13.20 -20.66 10.25
C ASN A 18 -11.77 -20.11 10.45
N LEU A 19 -11.63 -18.85 10.84
CA LEU A 19 -10.35 -18.17 10.93
C LEU A 19 -9.29 -18.93 11.74
N PHE A 20 -9.68 -19.53 12.88
CA PHE A 20 -8.76 -20.21 13.78
C PHE A 20 -8.75 -21.75 13.66
N LYS A 21 -9.35 -22.31 12.62
CA LYS A 21 -9.34 -23.76 12.40
C LYS A 21 -8.04 -24.29 11.78
N GLY A 22 -7.19 -23.42 11.27
CA GLY A 22 -5.90 -23.77 10.68
C GLY A 22 -4.80 -22.83 11.20
N ARG A 23 -3.68 -22.83 10.48
CA ARG A 23 -2.61 -21.88 10.75
C ARG A 23 -3.05 -20.46 10.43
N VAL A 24 -2.70 -19.53 11.30
CA VAL A 24 -2.87 -18.09 11.09
C VAL A 24 -1.54 -17.39 11.26
N GLU A 25 -1.32 -16.35 10.49
CA GLU A 25 -0.21 -15.42 10.68
C GLU A 25 -0.76 -14.18 11.37
N VAL A 26 -0.10 -13.79 12.45
CA VAL A 26 -0.44 -12.56 13.19
C VAL A 26 0.64 -11.53 12.92
N THR A 27 0.24 -10.41 12.34
CA THR A 27 1.15 -9.31 12.05
C THR A 27 0.70 -8.04 12.76
N GLU A 28 1.65 -7.14 13.02
CA GLU A 28 1.33 -5.83 13.54
C GLU A 28 0.54 -5.02 12.49
N LYS A 29 -0.56 -4.41 12.92
CA LYS A 29 -1.30 -3.46 12.08
C LYS A 29 -0.69 -2.08 12.24
N ILE A 30 0.02 -1.63 11.21
CA ILE A 30 0.66 -0.31 11.21
C ILE A 30 -0.40 0.79 11.17
N ASP A 31 -0.26 1.77 12.04
CA ASP A 31 -1.18 2.91 12.20
C ASP A 31 -0.68 4.12 11.39
N GLY A 32 -0.81 4.05 10.09
CA GLY A 32 -0.43 5.10 9.15
C GLY A 32 -1.60 5.55 8.27
N SER A 33 -1.28 5.98 7.08
CA SER A 33 -2.25 6.28 6.02
C SER A 33 -2.02 5.36 4.84
N GLN A 34 -3.09 4.89 4.23
CA GLN A 34 -2.99 4.03 3.06
C GLN A 34 -2.37 4.80 1.88
N PHE A 35 -1.34 4.23 1.31
CA PHE A 35 -0.72 4.72 0.08
C PHE A 35 -0.44 3.54 -0.84
N THR A 36 -1.03 3.57 -2.02
CA THR A 36 -0.87 2.51 -3.01
C THR A 36 -0.21 3.08 -4.25
N PHE A 37 0.72 2.35 -4.81
CA PHE A 37 1.36 2.71 -6.06
C PHE A 37 1.61 1.45 -6.89
N GLY A 38 1.91 1.64 -8.15
CA GLY A 38 2.21 0.52 -9.03
C GLY A 38 2.20 0.91 -10.49
N LEU A 39 2.02 -0.09 -11.32
CA LEU A 39 2.00 0.04 -12.78
C LEU A 39 0.62 -0.29 -13.32
N ASN A 40 0.10 0.55 -14.20
CA ASN A 40 -1.12 0.23 -14.94
C ASN A 40 -0.84 -0.79 -16.05
N ASN A 41 -1.82 -1.08 -16.88
CA ASN A 41 -1.70 -2.03 -17.99
C ASN A 41 -0.69 -1.58 -19.08
N GLU A 42 -0.38 -0.29 -19.14
CA GLU A 42 0.60 0.30 -20.07
C GLU A 42 1.99 0.47 -19.41
N LYS A 43 2.20 -0.06 -18.20
CA LYS A 43 3.42 0.11 -17.40
C LYS A 43 3.71 1.56 -16.99
N ASN A 44 2.72 2.41 -16.92
CA ASN A 44 2.87 3.74 -16.37
C ASN A 44 2.65 3.73 -14.86
N LEU A 45 3.44 4.55 -14.15
CA LEU A 45 3.31 4.71 -12.71
C LEU A 45 1.96 5.31 -12.35
N VAL A 46 1.26 4.69 -11.42
CA VAL A 46 0.01 5.18 -10.84
C VAL A 46 0.09 5.15 -9.33
N MET A 47 -0.58 6.08 -8.68
CA MET A 47 -0.58 6.24 -7.21
C MET A 47 -1.97 6.57 -6.71
N ARG A 48 -2.27 6.14 -5.49
CA ARG A 48 -3.57 6.36 -4.86
C ARG A 48 -3.43 6.44 -3.33
N SER A 49 -4.11 7.39 -2.71
CA SER A 49 -4.43 7.36 -1.29
C SER A 49 -5.77 6.65 -1.07
N LYS A 50 -6.22 6.52 0.16
CA LYS A 50 -7.52 5.93 0.44
C LYS A 50 -8.64 6.75 -0.22
N GLY A 51 -9.22 6.21 -1.28
CA GLY A 51 -10.35 6.83 -1.97
C GLY A 51 -10.03 7.93 -2.99
N LYS A 52 -8.75 8.23 -3.24
CA LYS A 52 -8.37 9.31 -4.17
C LYS A 52 -7.14 8.94 -4.99
N ASP A 53 -7.22 9.11 -6.31
CA ASP A 53 -6.06 8.99 -7.19
C ASP A 53 -5.12 10.19 -6.97
N LEU A 54 -3.82 9.93 -7.05
CA LEU A 54 -2.77 10.92 -6.85
C LEU A 54 -1.99 11.11 -8.15
N PHE A 55 -1.54 12.33 -8.40
CA PHE A 55 -0.80 12.71 -9.59
C PHE A 55 0.47 13.46 -9.20
N VAL A 56 1.53 13.28 -9.99
CA VAL A 56 2.80 13.97 -9.76
C VAL A 56 2.64 15.48 -9.94
N GLU A 57 1.78 15.90 -10.87
CA GLU A 57 1.53 17.29 -11.21
C GLU A 57 0.66 18.04 -10.16
N ASP A 58 -0.12 17.29 -9.41
CA ASP A 58 -0.97 17.82 -8.35
C ASP A 58 -0.85 16.96 -7.08
N PRO A 59 0.30 17.01 -6.40
CA PRO A 59 0.56 16.16 -5.26
C PRO A 59 -0.22 16.61 -4.03
N GLU A 60 -0.73 15.64 -3.29
CA GLU A 60 -1.31 15.89 -1.98
C GLU A 60 -0.19 16.05 -0.95
N LYS A 61 -0.11 17.22 -0.28
CA LYS A 61 0.97 17.55 0.65
C LYS A 61 1.21 16.51 1.75
N MET A 62 0.14 15.88 2.24
CA MET A 62 0.22 14.89 3.30
C MET A 62 1.07 13.67 2.90
N VAL A 63 1.05 13.30 1.64
CA VAL A 63 1.77 12.12 1.12
C VAL A 63 2.92 12.47 0.18
N GLN A 64 3.35 13.73 0.18
CA GLN A 64 4.41 14.21 -0.72
C GLN A 64 5.70 13.39 -0.61
N GLN A 65 6.11 13.04 0.59
CA GLN A 65 7.32 12.23 0.81
C GLN A 65 7.21 10.85 0.15
N ALA A 66 6.02 10.23 0.20
CA ALA A 66 5.78 8.96 -0.45
C ALA A 66 5.81 9.09 -1.98
N ILE A 67 5.18 10.14 -2.52
CA ILE A 67 5.17 10.43 -3.95
C ILE A 67 6.60 10.64 -4.46
N ASP A 68 7.39 11.46 -3.80
CA ASP A 68 8.78 11.74 -4.16
C ASP A 68 9.63 10.47 -4.18
N TYR A 69 9.48 9.63 -3.17
CA TYR A 69 10.19 8.36 -3.11
C TYR A 69 9.81 7.43 -4.26
N VAL A 70 8.53 7.24 -4.49
CA VAL A 70 8.04 6.33 -5.54
C VAL A 70 8.45 6.81 -6.93
N VAL A 71 8.38 8.11 -7.18
CA VAL A 71 8.87 8.71 -8.43
C VAL A 71 10.37 8.44 -8.62
N SER A 72 11.14 8.52 -7.54
CA SER A 72 12.60 8.27 -7.60
C SER A 72 12.96 6.83 -7.96
N ILE A 73 12.08 5.87 -7.68
CA ILE A 73 12.31 4.44 -7.96
C ILE A 73 11.48 3.89 -9.13
N GLN A 74 10.74 4.74 -9.83
CA GLN A 74 9.79 4.29 -10.86
C GLN A 74 10.44 3.46 -11.96
N GLU A 75 11.66 3.79 -12.39
CA GLU A 75 12.36 3.02 -13.42
C GLU A 75 12.73 1.60 -12.93
N LYS A 76 13.09 1.47 -11.66
CA LYS A 76 13.32 0.15 -11.04
C LYS A 76 12.04 -0.68 -11.03
N ILE A 77 10.90 -0.07 -10.69
CA ILE A 77 9.60 -0.75 -10.70
C ILE A 77 9.27 -1.21 -12.11
N LYS A 78 9.38 -0.34 -13.12
CA LYS A 78 9.10 -0.66 -14.50
C LYS A 78 9.97 -1.79 -15.03
N ASN A 79 11.26 -1.84 -14.64
CA ASN A 79 12.21 -2.83 -15.12
C ASN A 79 12.07 -4.21 -14.45
N HIS A 80 11.50 -4.28 -13.24
CA HIS A 80 11.47 -5.51 -12.46
C HIS A 80 10.08 -6.12 -12.30
N PHE A 81 9.02 -5.39 -12.61
CA PHE A 81 7.65 -5.86 -12.40
C PHE A 81 6.81 -5.78 -13.66
N PRO A 82 5.89 -6.75 -13.85
CA PRO A 82 4.97 -6.72 -14.98
C PRO A 82 3.92 -5.62 -14.84
N PRO A 83 3.19 -5.29 -15.93
CA PRO A 83 2.01 -4.42 -15.85
C PRO A 83 1.03 -4.92 -14.80
N GLU A 84 0.22 -4.04 -14.26
CA GLU A 84 -0.80 -4.33 -13.24
C GLU A 84 -0.25 -4.89 -11.92
N THR A 85 1.01 -4.57 -11.59
CA THR A 85 1.59 -4.83 -10.28
C THR A 85 1.31 -3.65 -9.35
N PHE A 86 0.75 -3.93 -8.19
CA PHE A 86 0.39 -2.90 -7.20
C PHE A 86 1.01 -3.19 -5.84
N PHE A 87 1.50 -2.13 -5.20
CA PHE A 87 2.12 -2.16 -3.87
C PHE A 87 1.19 -1.42 -2.92
N TYR A 88 0.59 -2.16 -1.98
CA TYR A 88 -0.29 -1.59 -0.96
C TYR A 88 0.52 -1.35 0.31
N THR A 89 0.63 -0.09 0.70
CA THR A 89 1.51 0.32 1.79
C THR A 89 0.78 1.19 2.80
N GLU A 90 1.35 1.26 4.00
CA GLU A 90 1.03 2.27 5.01
C GLU A 90 2.12 3.33 5.02
N PHE A 91 1.71 4.58 4.91
CA PHE A 91 2.60 5.74 4.96
C PHE A 91 2.68 6.29 6.37
N LEU A 92 3.90 6.49 6.84
CA LEU A 92 4.20 7.12 8.12
C LEU A 92 5.09 8.34 7.88
N SER A 93 4.53 9.54 8.04
CA SER A 93 5.31 10.79 7.88
C SER A 93 6.24 11.04 9.05
N ILE A 94 5.79 10.73 10.25
CA ILE A 94 6.48 10.89 11.52
C ILE A 94 6.17 9.70 12.44
N PRO A 95 6.94 9.47 13.52
CA PRO A 95 6.70 8.36 14.45
C PRO A 95 5.29 8.30 15.03
N LYS A 96 4.64 9.43 15.25
CA LYS A 96 3.22 9.49 15.64
C LYS A 96 2.40 10.08 14.51
N HIS A 97 2.08 9.27 13.52
CA HIS A 97 1.27 9.69 12.38
C HIS A 97 -0.21 9.88 12.75
N ASN A 98 -0.79 8.91 13.47
CA ASN A 98 -2.17 8.94 13.97
C ASN A 98 -2.21 8.86 15.50
N VAL A 99 -2.53 7.69 16.04
CA VAL A 99 -2.70 7.45 17.49
C VAL A 99 -1.45 6.82 18.08
N LEU A 100 -0.90 5.79 17.45
CA LEU A 100 0.26 5.06 17.93
C LEU A 100 1.54 5.86 17.69
N ASN A 101 2.46 5.81 18.67
CA ASN A 101 3.76 6.45 18.60
C ASN A 101 4.85 5.39 18.46
N TYR A 102 5.48 5.33 17.31
CA TYR A 102 6.57 4.38 17.03
C TYR A 102 7.91 4.94 17.46
N LYS A 103 8.83 4.06 17.89
CA LYS A 103 10.20 4.46 18.22
C LYS A 103 10.96 4.95 17.00
N ARG A 104 10.65 4.39 15.84
CA ARG A 104 11.23 4.76 14.53
C ARG A 104 10.25 4.44 13.42
N ILE A 105 10.45 5.07 12.28
CA ILE A 105 9.72 4.79 11.05
C ILE A 105 10.72 4.39 9.95
N PRO A 106 10.27 3.72 8.88
CA PRO A 106 11.14 3.41 7.75
C PRO A 106 11.73 4.68 7.14
N LYS A 107 12.96 4.60 6.65
CA LYS A 107 13.65 5.73 6.01
C LYS A 107 12.87 6.30 4.83
N ASN A 108 12.19 5.45 4.08
CA ASN A 108 11.36 5.82 2.92
C ASN A 108 9.89 6.11 3.29
N HIS A 109 9.53 6.07 4.57
CA HIS A 109 8.19 6.32 5.11
C HIS A 109 7.11 5.30 4.70
N LEU A 110 7.45 4.22 4.01
CA LEU A 110 6.49 3.23 3.53
C LEU A 110 6.75 1.85 4.13
N MET A 111 5.67 1.21 4.58
CA MET A 111 5.64 -0.21 4.97
C MET A 111 4.49 -0.91 4.26
N GLY A 112 4.72 -2.10 3.72
CA GLY A 112 3.63 -2.72 3.02
C GLY A 112 3.90 -4.07 2.42
N CYS A 113 2.91 -4.52 1.64
CA CYS A 113 2.93 -5.77 0.90
C CYS A 113 2.74 -5.53 -0.60
N ILE A 114 3.15 -6.51 -1.39
CA ILE A 114 3.02 -6.49 -2.85
C ILE A 114 1.82 -7.36 -3.22
N LEU A 115 0.94 -6.83 -4.09
CA LEU A 115 -0.03 -7.63 -4.81
C LEU A 115 0.36 -7.69 -6.29
N LEU A 116 0.74 -8.86 -6.71
CA LEU A 116 0.99 -9.15 -8.12
C LEU A 116 -0.34 -9.32 -8.87
N PRO A 117 -0.34 -9.21 -10.20
CA PRO A 117 -1.49 -9.54 -11.00
C PRO A 117 -2.01 -10.94 -10.63
N THR A 118 -3.31 -11.06 -10.44
CA THR A 118 -3.93 -12.36 -10.21
C THR A 118 -3.86 -13.16 -11.50
N ILE A 119 -3.12 -14.25 -11.47
CA ILE A 119 -3.16 -15.23 -12.57
C ILE A 119 -4.43 -16.05 -12.39
N VAL A 120 -5.34 -15.91 -13.33
CA VAL A 120 -6.55 -16.74 -13.40
C VAL A 120 -6.23 -17.96 -14.27
N TYR A 121 -6.32 -19.11 -13.67
CA TYR A 121 -6.16 -20.39 -14.38
C TYR A 121 -7.51 -20.90 -14.90
#